data_e9b5d907505262a995d56b2475521ff4
#
_entry.id   e9b5d907505262a995d56b2475521ff4
#
_cell.length_a   1.000
_cell.length_b   1.000
_cell.length_c   1.000
_cell.angle_alpha   90.00
_cell.angle_beta   90.00
_cell.angle_gamma   90.00
#
_symmetry.space_group_name_H-M   'P 1'
#
loop_
_entity.id
_entity.type
_entity.pdbx_description
1 polymer ?
#
loop_
_entity_poly.entity_id
_entity_poly.type
_entity_poly.pdbx_seq_one_letter_code
_entity_poly.pdbx_strand_id
1 'polypeptide(L)'
;MKSTPHRTSRFARTAVLAALASALFAGGTAVAAPLTAQAAPTAVTAHAPAVKKAAGSVCKSGLPSQADDTLRLIDAGGPFPYPKDGTVFSNREGVLPKQSPGYYHEYTVTTPGSPDRGARRIVAGEGDHEDYYTGDHYATFNLIDFTC
;
A
#
# COMPACT_ATOMS: atom_id res chain seq x y z
N MET A 1 -3.64 -11.16 42.34
CA MET A 1 -4.87 -10.37 42.22
C MET A 1 -4.52 -8.88 42.20
N LYS A 2 -4.49 -8.25 41.03
CA LYS A 2 -4.60 -6.79 40.86
C LYS A 2 -5.06 -6.54 39.42
N SER A 3 -6.33 -6.16 39.28
CA SER A 3 -7.01 -5.81 38.03
C SER A 3 -6.66 -4.39 37.64
N THR A 4 -6.32 -4.15 36.38
CA THR A 4 -6.16 -2.82 35.80
C THR A 4 -7.37 -2.50 34.92
N PRO A 5 -8.00 -1.33 35.02
CA PRO A 5 -9.22 -1.00 34.30
C PRO A 5 -8.94 -0.49 32.88
N HIS A 6 -9.78 -0.95 31.94
CA HIS A 6 -9.89 -0.46 30.58
C HIS A 6 -10.37 0.99 30.53
N ARG A 7 -9.61 1.85 29.86
CA ARG A 7 -9.98 3.24 29.60
C ARG A 7 -10.63 3.33 28.22
N THR A 8 -11.95 3.32 28.18
CA THR A 8 -12.77 3.62 26.99
C THR A 8 -12.75 5.12 26.71
N SER A 9 -12.15 5.52 25.60
CA SER A 9 -12.23 6.90 25.09
C SER A 9 -13.44 7.01 24.16
N ARG A 10 -14.46 7.75 24.61
CA ARG A 10 -15.64 8.12 23.81
C ARG A 10 -15.34 9.44 23.11
N PHE A 11 -15.20 9.44 21.79
CA PHE A 11 -15.19 10.66 21.00
C PHE A 11 -16.62 11.13 20.73
N ALA A 12 -16.95 12.31 21.29
CA ALA A 12 -18.21 12.99 21.10
C ALA A 12 -18.31 13.57 19.68
N ARG A 13 -19.42 13.28 19.00
CA ARG A 13 -19.80 13.90 17.74
C ARG A 13 -20.49 15.22 18.03
N THR A 14 -19.91 16.33 17.62
CA THR A 14 -20.56 17.65 17.61
C THR A 14 -21.24 17.85 16.26
N ALA A 15 -22.57 17.89 16.27
CA ALA A 15 -23.40 18.29 15.15
C ALA A 15 -23.50 19.83 15.14
N VAL A 16 -23.18 20.46 14.02
CA VAL A 16 -23.40 21.88 13.78
C VAL A 16 -24.60 22.01 12.86
N LEU A 17 -25.67 22.54 13.42
CA LEU A 17 -26.85 23.03 12.71
C LEU A 17 -26.58 24.43 12.21
N ALA A 18 -26.67 24.72 10.93
CA ALA A 18 -26.68 26.06 10.36
C ALA A 18 -28.06 26.38 9.79
N ALA A 19 -28.59 27.49 10.25
CA ALA A 19 -29.94 27.97 10.02
C ALA A 19 -30.13 28.59 8.63
N LEU A 20 -31.38 28.43 8.14
CA LEU A 20 -31.96 29.08 6.97
C LEU A 20 -32.15 30.59 7.19
N ALA A 21 -31.78 31.41 6.20
CA ALA A 21 -32.29 32.76 6.03
C ALA A 21 -32.88 32.91 4.64
N SER A 22 -34.18 33.05 4.58
CA SER A 22 -34.94 33.40 3.38
C SER A 22 -34.90 34.92 3.18
N ALA A 23 -34.62 35.37 1.96
CA ALA A 23 -34.90 36.74 1.52
C ALA A 23 -35.63 36.70 0.16
N LEU A 24 -36.89 37.09 0.19
CA LEU A 24 -37.72 37.35 -0.98
C LEU A 24 -37.35 38.74 -1.54
N PHE A 25 -37.03 38.80 -2.82
CA PHE A 25 -37.10 40.05 -3.58
C PHE A 25 -37.85 39.76 -4.91
N ALA A 26 -38.98 40.41 -5.03
CA ALA A 26 -39.78 40.50 -6.25
C ALA A 26 -39.34 41.70 -7.06
N GLY A 27 -39.27 41.57 -8.40
CA GLY A 27 -39.23 42.72 -9.27
C GLY A 27 -38.59 42.51 -10.64
N GLY A 28 -39.40 42.40 -11.71
CA GLY A 28 -39.16 43.11 -12.96
C GLY A 28 -38.43 42.39 -14.08
N THR A 29 -39.19 41.79 -14.99
CA THR A 29 -39.12 41.79 -16.46
C THR A 29 -37.84 42.27 -17.16
N ALA A 30 -37.19 41.36 -17.91
CA ALA A 30 -36.65 41.62 -19.27
C ALA A 30 -36.25 40.29 -19.91
N VAL A 31 -36.90 39.98 -21.02
CA VAL A 31 -36.65 38.84 -21.88
C VAL A 31 -35.39 39.16 -22.71
N ALA A 32 -34.30 38.50 -22.39
CA ALA A 32 -33.20 38.38 -23.32
C ALA A 32 -32.67 36.95 -23.17
N ALA A 33 -32.90 36.11 -24.15
CA ALA A 33 -32.35 34.78 -24.22
C ALA A 33 -30.85 34.88 -24.50
N PRO A 34 -29.99 34.40 -23.62
CA PRO A 34 -28.62 34.11 -23.97
C PRO A 34 -28.53 32.71 -24.54
N LEU A 35 -27.94 32.60 -25.70
CA LEU A 35 -27.41 31.32 -26.22
C LEU A 35 -26.49 30.71 -25.16
N THR A 36 -26.99 29.71 -24.49
CA THR A 36 -26.16 28.86 -23.64
C THR A 36 -25.22 28.04 -24.49
N ALA A 37 -24.01 28.52 -24.65
CA ALA A 37 -22.92 27.69 -25.12
C ALA A 37 -22.72 26.56 -24.06
N GLN A 38 -23.21 25.38 -24.39
CA GLN A 38 -22.92 24.17 -23.62
C GLN A 38 -21.42 23.92 -23.72
N ALA A 39 -20.69 24.27 -22.66
CA ALA A 39 -19.34 23.81 -22.48
C ALA A 39 -19.40 22.26 -22.32
N ALA A 40 -18.86 21.57 -23.31
CA ALA A 40 -18.68 20.14 -23.25
C ALA A 40 -17.85 19.81 -21.99
N PRO A 41 -18.22 18.78 -21.22
CA PRO A 41 -17.38 18.36 -20.10
C PRO A 41 -16.04 17.89 -20.66
N THR A 42 -14.98 18.64 -20.37
CA THR A 42 -13.63 18.16 -20.58
C THR A 42 -13.44 16.94 -19.66
N ALA A 43 -13.44 15.75 -20.26
CA ALA A 43 -13.09 14.54 -19.58
C ALA A 43 -11.64 14.70 -19.08
N VAL A 44 -11.50 14.98 -17.79
CA VAL A 44 -10.19 14.91 -17.13
C VAL A 44 -9.85 13.42 -17.07
N THR A 45 -9.09 12.96 -18.05
CA THR A 45 -8.50 11.62 -18.00
C THR A 45 -7.55 11.64 -16.82
N ALA A 46 -8.01 11.14 -15.68
CA ALA A 46 -7.14 10.87 -14.56
C ALA A 46 -6.09 9.87 -15.04
N HIS A 47 -4.89 10.36 -15.33
CA HIS A 47 -3.73 9.50 -15.49
C HIS A 47 -3.50 8.83 -14.12
N ALA A 48 -3.90 7.57 -14.01
CA ALA A 48 -3.40 6.74 -12.92
C ALA A 48 -1.86 6.81 -12.99
N PRO A 49 -1.17 7.06 -11.87
CA PRO A 49 0.28 7.06 -11.86
C PRO A 49 0.75 5.72 -12.43
N ALA A 50 1.57 5.77 -13.47
CA ALA A 50 2.16 4.56 -14.03
C ALA A 50 2.93 3.87 -12.91
N VAL A 51 2.39 2.77 -12.41
CA VAL A 51 3.06 1.90 -11.46
C VAL A 51 4.35 1.46 -12.13
N LYS A 52 5.49 1.92 -11.62
CA LYS A 52 6.80 1.50 -12.09
C LYS A 52 6.87 0.01 -11.76
N LYS A 53 6.65 -0.84 -12.77
CA LYS A 53 6.62 -2.29 -12.61
C LYS A 53 7.97 -2.71 -12.06
N ALA A 54 8.00 -3.45 -10.96
CA ALA A 54 9.18 -4.16 -10.54
C ALA A 54 9.80 -4.90 -11.75
N ALA A 55 11.12 -4.99 -11.83
CA ALA A 55 11.84 -5.34 -13.06
C ALA A 55 11.50 -6.69 -13.67
N GLY A 56 10.65 -7.50 -13.01
CA GLY A 56 10.19 -8.79 -13.50
C GLY A 56 9.12 -9.41 -12.64
N SER A 57 8.71 -10.62 -13.01
CA SER A 57 7.87 -11.49 -12.22
C SER A 57 8.53 -12.88 -12.18
N VAL A 58 8.33 -13.61 -11.10
CA VAL A 58 8.83 -14.97 -10.91
C VAL A 58 7.71 -15.84 -10.36
N CYS A 59 7.52 -17.02 -10.94
CA CYS A 59 6.59 -18.00 -10.38
C CYS A 59 7.02 -18.39 -8.97
N LYS A 60 6.05 -18.51 -8.06
CA LYS A 60 6.31 -19.03 -6.72
C LYS A 60 7.04 -20.37 -6.75
N SER A 61 6.62 -21.27 -7.65
CA SER A 61 7.25 -22.59 -7.86
C SER A 61 8.71 -22.53 -8.36
N GLY A 62 9.14 -21.40 -8.92
CA GLY A 62 10.52 -21.16 -9.36
C GLY A 62 11.45 -20.61 -8.29
N LEU A 63 10.92 -20.29 -7.11
CA LEU A 63 11.72 -19.77 -6.00
C LEU A 63 12.46 -20.91 -5.27
N PRO A 64 13.57 -20.59 -4.54
CA PRO A 64 14.17 -21.54 -3.63
C PRO A 64 13.16 -21.97 -2.55
N SER A 65 13.19 -23.23 -2.12
CA SER A 65 12.26 -23.76 -1.10
C SER A 65 12.28 -22.95 0.20
N GLN A 66 13.39 -22.31 0.55
CA GLN A 66 13.50 -21.41 1.71
C GLN A 66 12.62 -20.16 1.57
N ALA A 67 12.27 -19.77 0.34
CA ALA A 67 11.32 -18.67 0.12
C ALA A 67 9.90 -19.08 0.52
N ASP A 68 9.50 -20.34 0.28
CA ASP A 68 8.21 -20.85 0.74
C ASP A 68 8.12 -20.86 2.27
N ASP A 69 9.23 -21.21 2.96
CA ASP A 69 9.29 -21.15 4.41
C ASP A 69 9.10 -19.71 4.91
N THR A 70 9.75 -18.75 4.27
CA THR A 70 9.64 -17.33 4.62
C THR A 70 8.23 -16.80 4.36
N LEU A 71 7.62 -17.11 3.20
CA LEU A 71 6.24 -16.72 2.88
C LEU A 71 5.24 -17.24 3.91
N ARG A 72 5.37 -18.51 4.32
CA ARG A 72 4.51 -19.08 5.38
C ARG A 72 4.66 -18.38 6.72
N LEU A 73 5.87 -17.91 7.06
CA LEU A 73 6.10 -17.14 8.28
C LEU A 73 5.51 -15.73 8.16
N ILE A 74 5.56 -15.10 6.99
CA ILE A 74 4.92 -13.81 6.72
C ILE A 74 3.41 -13.94 6.93
N ASP A 75 2.77 -14.93 6.31
CA ASP A 75 1.34 -15.19 6.42
C ASP A 75 0.90 -15.49 7.88
N ALA A 76 1.76 -16.18 8.65
CA ALA A 76 1.52 -16.53 10.04
C ALA A 76 1.84 -15.39 11.03
N GLY A 77 2.49 -14.29 10.59
CA GLY A 77 2.97 -13.23 11.47
C GLY A 77 4.15 -13.64 12.36
N GLY A 78 4.95 -14.63 11.93
CA GLY A 78 6.12 -15.14 12.64
C GLY A 78 5.86 -16.41 13.43
N PRO A 79 6.76 -16.81 14.34
CA PRO A 79 8.00 -16.11 14.73
C PRO A 79 9.07 -16.12 13.64
N PHE A 80 9.79 -15.01 13.49
CA PHE A 80 10.84 -14.87 12.48
C PHE A 80 12.22 -15.23 13.04
N PRO A 81 13.07 -15.92 12.23
CA PRO A 81 14.37 -16.41 12.70
C PRO A 81 15.43 -15.32 12.83
N TYR A 82 15.26 -14.18 12.16
CA TYR A 82 16.24 -13.11 12.17
C TYR A 82 15.68 -11.82 12.79
N PRO A 83 16.47 -11.10 13.64
CA PRO A 83 15.99 -9.89 14.32
C PRO A 83 15.62 -8.72 13.38
N LYS A 84 16.04 -8.80 12.13
CA LYS A 84 15.73 -7.79 11.10
C LYS A 84 14.45 -8.11 10.29
N ASP A 85 13.93 -9.31 10.42
CA ASP A 85 12.71 -9.67 9.71
C ASP A 85 11.53 -8.85 10.25
N GLY A 86 10.65 -8.42 9.34
CA GLY A 86 9.54 -7.54 9.65
C GLY A 86 9.92 -6.06 9.80
N THR A 87 11.19 -5.68 9.58
CA THR A 87 11.55 -4.25 9.59
C THR A 87 11.10 -3.55 8.31
N VAL A 88 10.80 -2.25 8.43
CA VAL A 88 10.35 -1.44 7.29
C VAL A 88 11.43 -1.35 6.22
N PHE A 89 11.07 -1.72 4.99
CA PHE A 89 11.86 -1.47 3.78
C PHE A 89 11.44 -0.13 3.17
N SER A 90 12.34 0.84 3.17
CA SER A 90 12.01 2.24 2.83
C SER A 90 11.91 2.53 1.33
N ASN A 91 12.27 1.58 0.46
CA ASN A 91 12.26 1.74 -1.01
C ASN A 91 12.87 3.07 -1.50
N ARG A 92 13.99 3.51 -0.92
CA ARG A 92 14.62 4.82 -1.22
C ARG A 92 15.04 4.95 -2.66
N GLU A 93 15.47 3.87 -3.28
CA GLU A 93 15.91 3.79 -4.67
C GLU A 93 14.70 3.80 -5.65
N GLY A 94 13.48 3.67 -5.13
CA GLY A 94 12.26 3.67 -5.92
C GLY A 94 12.18 2.53 -6.93
N VAL A 95 12.75 1.36 -6.60
CA VAL A 95 12.72 0.17 -7.46
C VAL A 95 11.35 -0.48 -7.44
N LEU A 96 10.71 -0.54 -6.26
CA LEU A 96 9.33 -0.97 -6.10
C LEU A 96 8.36 0.19 -6.35
N PRO A 97 7.07 -0.07 -6.58
CA PRO A 97 6.04 0.97 -6.67
C PRO A 97 6.10 1.92 -5.48
N LYS A 98 5.85 3.22 -5.75
CA LYS A 98 5.86 4.22 -4.67
C LYS A 98 4.64 4.05 -3.79
N GLN A 99 4.86 3.85 -2.49
CA GLN A 99 3.83 3.68 -1.46
C GLN A 99 4.09 4.62 -0.27
N SER A 100 3.16 4.60 0.69
CA SER A 100 3.31 5.32 1.96
C SER A 100 4.49 4.77 2.79
N PRO A 101 5.10 5.59 3.65
CA PRO A 101 6.10 5.08 4.60
C PRO A 101 5.53 3.95 5.46
N GLY A 102 6.28 2.87 5.59
CA GLY A 102 5.87 1.70 6.37
C GLY A 102 5.11 0.63 5.58
N TYR A 103 4.77 0.88 4.32
CA TYR A 103 4.02 -0.06 3.48
C TYR A 103 4.76 -1.37 3.19
N TYR A 104 6.09 -1.31 3.03
CA TYR A 104 6.91 -2.47 2.73
C TYR A 104 7.68 -2.95 3.95
N HIS A 105 7.74 -4.27 4.14
CA HIS A 105 8.53 -4.92 5.17
C HIS A 105 9.46 -5.97 4.56
N GLU A 106 10.69 -6.06 5.08
CA GLU A 106 11.68 -7.02 4.57
C GLU A 106 11.78 -8.27 5.43
N TYR A 107 12.00 -9.42 4.78
CA TYR A 107 12.15 -10.71 5.43
C TYR A 107 13.30 -11.50 4.80
N THR A 108 14.04 -12.22 5.62
CA THR A 108 15.17 -13.02 5.16
C THR A 108 14.71 -14.35 4.56
N VAL A 109 15.18 -14.62 3.34
CA VAL A 109 15.14 -15.97 2.77
C VAL A 109 16.48 -16.63 3.07
N THR A 110 16.48 -17.65 3.93
CA THR A 110 17.70 -18.35 4.35
C THR A 110 18.49 -18.84 3.15
N THR A 111 19.79 -18.58 3.15
CA THR A 111 20.69 -19.08 2.12
C THR A 111 21.51 -20.22 2.71
N PRO A 112 21.26 -21.49 2.31
CA PRO A 112 22.01 -22.63 2.83
C PRO A 112 23.52 -22.44 2.64
N GLY A 113 24.30 -22.70 3.68
CA GLY A 113 25.75 -22.56 3.66
C GLY A 113 26.28 -21.14 3.82
N SER A 114 25.43 -20.12 3.89
CA SER A 114 25.85 -18.76 4.22
C SER A 114 26.21 -18.66 5.71
N PRO A 115 27.32 -18.02 6.06
CA PRO A 115 27.68 -17.79 7.47
C PRO A 115 26.83 -16.71 8.15
N ASP A 116 26.03 -15.97 7.37
CA ASP A 116 25.17 -14.89 7.81
C ASP A 116 23.77 -14.99 7.18
N ARG A 117 22.99 -13.89 7.18
CA ARG A 117 21.66 -13.81 6.57
C ARG A 117 21.63 -14.10 5.05
N GLY A 118 22.81 -14.05 4.37
CA GLY A 118 22.89 -14.10 2.91
C GLY A 118 22.24 -12.87 2.25
N ALA A 119 22.08 -12.92 0.91
CA ALA A 119 21.58 -11.81 0.12
C ALA A 119 20.07 -11.88 -0.19
N ARG A 120 19.44 -13.04 0.00
CA ARG A 120 18.08 -13.31 -0.43
C ARG A 120 17.06 -12.68 0.52
N ARG A 121 16.05 -11.96 -0.03
CA ARG A 121 14.95 -11.36 0.75
C ARG A 121 13.60 -11.54 0.05
N ILE A 122 12.55 -11.47 0.85
CA ILE A 122 11.22 -11.12 0.42
C ILE A 122 10.91 -9.73 0.99
N VAL A 123 10.40 -8.85 0.15
CA VAL A 123 9.86 -7.56 0.55
C VAL A 123 8.36 -7.63 0.31
N ALA A 124 7.60 -7.71 1.40
CA ALA A 124 6.15 -7.81 1.39
C ALA A 124 5.52 -6.43 1.48
N GLY A 125 4.52 -6.17 0.64
CA GLY A 125 3.64 -5.01 0.74
C GLY A 125 2.44 -5.28 1.67
N GLU A 126 1.67 -4.26 1.97
CA GLU A 126 0.40 -4.41 2.73
C GLU A 126 -0.74 -5.00 1.87
N GLY A 127 -0.57 -5.05 0.54
CA GLY A 127 -1.53 -5.66 -0.37
C GLY A 127 -1.43 -7.19 -0.38
N ASP A 128 -2.56 -7.87 -0.53
CA ASP A 128 -2.59 -9.32 -0.66
C ASP A 128 -1.70 -9.78 -1.82
N HIS A 129 -0.77 -10.67 -1.52
CA HIS A 129 0.18 -11.22 -2.51
C HIS A 129 1.02 -10.17 -3.26
N GLU A 130 1.27 -9.02 -2.65
CA GLU A 130 2.21 -8.02 -3.18
C GLU A 130 3.61 -8.25 -2.60
N ASP A 131 4.17 -9.43 -2.89
CA ASP A 131 5.47 -9.85 -2.39
C ASP A 131 6.51 -9.81 -3.52
N TYR A 132 7.67 -9.26 -3.22
CA TYR A 132 8.80 -9.14 -4.15
C TYR A 132 9.99 -9.94 -3.66
N TYR A 133 10.50 -10.82 -4.52
CA TYR A 133 11.72 -11.56 -4.24
C TYR A 133 12.96 -10.83 -4.79
N THR A 134 14.02 -10.81 -4.02
CA THR A 134 15.36 -10.40 -4.44
C THR A 134 16.39 -11.47 -4.04
N GLY A 135 17.26 -11.84 -4.98
CA GLY A 135 18.33 -12.78 -4.75
C GLY A 135 19.72 -12.14 -4.58
N ASP A 136 19.79 -10.81 -4.76
CA ASP A 136 21.04 -10.04 -4.94
C ASP A 136 21.12 -8.82 -4.02
N HIS A 137 20.54 -8.93 -2.83
CA HIS A 137 20.57 -7.89 -1.80
C HIS A 137 20.02 -6.55 -2.27
N TYR A 138 18.77 -6.59 -2.80
CA TYR A 138 17.94 -5.47 -3.25
C TYR A 138 18.37 -4.80 -4.57
N ALA A 139 19.33 -5.39 -5.33
CA ALA A 139 19.72 -4.84 -6.62
C ALA A 139 18.61 -5.03 -7.67
N THR A 140 17.95 -6.20 -7.65
CA THR A 140 16.79 -6.48 -8.50
C THR A 140 15.62 -7.05 -7.70
N PHE A 141 14.40 -6.84 -8.19
CA PHE A 141 13.17 -7.37 -7.59
C PHE A 141 12.28 -8.01 -8.64
N ASN A 142 11.69 -9.13 -8.27
CA ASN A 142 10.66 -9.80 -9.06
C ASN A 142 9.39 -9.95 -8.22
N LEU A 143 8.25 -9.51 -8.75
CA LEU A 143 6.96 -9.79 -8.15
C LEU A 143 6.71 -11.30 -8.16
N ILE A 144 6.31 -11.86 -7.02
CA ILE A 144 6.01 -13.28 -6.89
C ILE A 144 4.62 -13.53 -7.47
N ASP A 145 4.56 -14.41 -8.48
CA ASP A 145 3.30 -14.90 -9.01
C ASP A 145 2.88 -16.16 -8.27
N PHE A 146 1.85 -16.05 -7.45
CA PHE A 146 1.31 -17.14 -6.64
C PHE A 146 0.44 -18.11 -7.44
N THR A 147 0.16 -17.81 -8.70
CA THR A 147 -0.67 -18.66 -9.56
C THR A 147 0.10 -19.73 -10.29
N CYS A 148 1.45 -19.68 -10.22
CA CYS A 148 2.34 -20.66 -10.89
C CYS A 148 3.63 -21.08 -10.06
#